data_40fdc64339822ec31f0f8c4febf46bea
#
_entry.id   40fdc64339822ec31f0f8c4febf46bea
#
_cell.length_a   1.000
_cell.length_b   1.000
_cell.length_c   1.000
_cell.angle_alpha   90.00
_cell.angle_beta   90.00
_cell.angle_gamma   90.00
#
_symmetry.space_group_name_H-M   'P 1'
#
loop_
_entity.id
_entity.type
_entity.pdbx_description
1 polymer ?
#
loop_
_entity_poly.entity_id
_entity_poly.type
_entity_poly.pdbx_seq_one_letter_code
_entity_poly.pdbx_strand_id
1 'polypeptide(L)'
;AVYSLSHPLKSVWYIRSETPVNMSFTAYCLTNSYAYPPRTITDSVANDILYISEIIGCKLAIADHRCSHPTRAELIRLVSDIRMASLVSGKVGELHVHVGASPEGIEPLMDIVRTTDIPISHFRPTHLGRRLEEASQFTHMGGYADITAKAGVSEFFPGLMETAVPELLTISSDSNGSMPKWDEKHEHIVGMGVGDMANLYRVVYEMVTQQGVALEKALPFITSNVARALELYPRKGCIAEGSDADLVLLDEGYQIDTVLAKGRIMMQDKQVLVKGTFE
;
A
#
# COMPACT_ATOMS: atom_id res chain seq x y z
N ALA A 1 -3.60 -1.33 5.20
CA ALA A 1 -4.34 -2.32 4.41
C ALA A 1 -4.48 -3.60 5.23
N VAL A 2 -5.67 -4.14 5.28
CA VAL A 2 -5.97 -5.39 5.97
C VAL A 2 -6.31 -6.45 4.94
N TYR A 3 -5.71 -7.62 5.07
CA TYR A 3 -5.91 -8.74 4.17
C TYR A 3 -6.69 -9.85 4.86
N SER A 4 -7.67 -10.41 4.19
CA SER A 4 -8.39 -11.59 4.65
C SER A 4 -8.26 -12.72 3.65
N LEU A 5 -7.83 -13.88 4.13
CA LEU A 5 -7.53 -15.06 3.30
C LEU A 5 -8.75 -15.97 3.07
N SER A 6 -9.73 -15.96 3.96
CA SER A 6 -10.78 -16.98 3.92
C SER A 6 -12.20 -16.44 4.02
N HIS A 7 -12.40 -15.33 4.69
CA HIS A 7 -13.71 -14.72 4.89
C HIS A 7 -13.54 -13.19 5.01
N PRO A 8 -13.35 -12.48 3.91
CA PRO A 8 -13.05 -11.05 3.92
C PRO A 8 -14.07 -10.23 4.73
N LEU A 9 -15.34 -10.57 4.61
CA LEU A 9 -16.43 -9.90 5.33
C LEU A 9 -16.28 -9.96 6.85
N LYS A 10 -15.97 -11.13 7.40
CA LYS A 10 -15.83 -11.30 8.86
C LYS A 10 -14.60 -10.59 9.41
N SER A 11 -13.49 -10.62 8.68
CA SER A 11 -12.24 -10.00 9.13
C SER A 11 -12.32 -8.48 9.12
N VAL A 12 -12.88 -7.90 8.06
CA VAL A 12 -13.07 -6.44 7.97
C VAL A 12 -14.03 -5.96 9.06
N TRP A 13 -15.13 -6.67 9.28
CA TRP A 13 -16.13 -6.35 10.30
C TRP A 13 -15.56 -6.46 11.70
N TYR A 14 -14.80 -7.49 12.00
CA TYR A 14 -14.13 -7.68 13.28
C TYR A 14 -13.14 -6.55 13.58
N ILE A 15 -12.26 -6.23 12.64
CA ILE A 15 -11.28 -5.14 12.81
C ILE A 15 -11.99 -3.80 13.02
N ARG A 16 -13.04 -3.52 12.26
CA ARG A 16 -13.79 -2.28 12.39
C ARG A 16 -14.51 -2.16 13.75
N SER A 17 -15.08 -3.25 14.25
CA SER A 17 -15.80 -3.26 15.52
C SER A 17 -14.89 -3.18 16.74
N GLU A 18 -13.70 -3.74 16.67
CA GLU A 18 -12.74 -3.80 17.77
C GLU A 18 -11.76 -2.61 17.80
N THR A 19 -11.65 -1.85 16.72
CA THR A 19 -10.74 -0.71 16.67
C THR A 19 -11.40 0.50 17.36
N PRO A 20 -10.93 0.93 18.54
CA PRO A 20 -11.52 2.06 19.27
C PRO A 20 -11.29 3.41 18.58
N VAL A 21 -10.53 3.41 17.48
CA VAL A 21 -10.11 4.58 16.74
C VAL A 21 -10.78 4.56 15.40
N ASN A 22 -11.33 5.71 14.99
CA ASN A 22 -11.73 5.95 13.61
C ASN A 22 -10.51 6.06 12.69
N MET A 23 -9.65 5.06 12.70
CA MET A 23 -8.61 4.94 11.68
C MET A 23 -9.27 4.65 10.34
N SER A 24 -8.95 5.43 9.35
CA SER A 24 -9.26 5.03 7.98
C SER A 24 -8.35 3.87 7.64
N PHE A 25 -8.92 2.71 7.47
CA PHE A 25 -8.19 1.60 6.90
C PHE A 25 -8.78 1.24 5.54
N THR A 26 -7.91 0.78 4.67
CA THR A 26 -8.27 0.24 3.39
C THR A 26 -8.18 -1.26 3.48
N ALA A 27 -9.27 -1.94 3.22
CA ALA A 27 -9.29 -3.39 3.15
C ALA A 27 -9.24 -3.83 1.69
N TYR A 28 -8.40 -4.82 1.42
CA TYR A 28 -8.31 -5.45 0.11
C TYR A 28 -8.79 -6.90 0.22
N CYS A 29 -9.65 -7.31 -0.69
CA CYS A 29 -9.87 -8.72 -0.92
C CYS A 29 -8.57 -9.36 -1.41
N LEU A 30 -8.10 -10.37 -0.72
CA LEU A 30 -7.05 -11.20 -1.24
C LEU A 30 -7.65 -12.15 -2.29
N THR A 31 -7.50 -11.80 -3.55
CA THR A 31 -7.66 -12.79 -4.60
C THR A 31 -6.54 -13.79 -4.42
N ASN A 32 -6.88 -15.02 -4.32
CA ASN A 32 -6.02 -16.11 -3.97
C ASN A 32 -4.80 -16.19 -4.90
N SER A 33 -3.80 -15.40 -4.62
CA SER A 33 -2.56 -15.37 -5.36
C SER A 33 -1.76 -16.66 -5.24
N TYR A 34 -2.14 -17.56 -4.32
CA TYR A 34 -1.38 -18.78 -4.01
C TYR A 34 -2.16 -20.09 -4.21
N ALA A 35 -3.47 -20.09 -4.18
CA ALA A 35 -4.24 -21.32 -4.17
C ALA A 35 -5.42 -21.38 -5.17
N TYR A 36 -5.95 -20.25 -5.68
CA TYR A 36 -7.07 -20.26 -6.63
C TYR A 36 -6.74 -19.44 -7.88
N PRO A 37 -7.16 -19.86 -9.07
CA PRO A 37 -6.99 -19.06 -10.28
C PRO A 37 -7.89 -17.80 -10.20
N PRO A 38 -7.40 -16.62 -10.67
CA PRO A 38 -8.16 -15.37 -10.63
C PRO A 38 -9.58 -15.46 -11.18
N ARG A 39 -9.75 -16.23 -12.24
CA ARG A 39 -11.07 -16.40 -12.91
C ARG A 39 -12.17 -16.99 -12.04
N THR A 40 -11.83 -17.69 -10.94
CA THR A 40 -12.83 -18.34 -10.08
C THR A 40 -13.32 -17.43 -8.96
N ILE A 41 -12.69 -16.26 -8.77
CA ILE A 41 -12.99 -15.35 -7.66
C ILE A 41 -13.31 -13.92 -8.10
N THR A 42 -13.27 -13.63 -9.40
CA THR A 42 -13.54 -12.29 -9.91
C THR A 42 -14.92 -11.78 -9.53
N ASP A 43 -15.95 -12.62 -9.61
CA ASP A 43 -17.32 -12.24 -9.21
C ASP A 43 -17.39 -11.95 -7.71
N SER A 44 -16.68 -12.70 -6.86
CA SER A 44 -16.59 -12.45 -5.43
C SER A 44 -15.89 -11.13 -5.13
N VAL A 45 -14.82 -10.82 -5.84
CA VAL A 45 -14.10 -9.54 -5.71
C VAL A 45 -14.98 -8.38 -6.11
N ALA A 46 -15.70 -8.48 -7.24
CA ALA A 46 -16.62 -7.45 -7.68
C ALA A 46 -17.75 -7.21 -6.65
N ASN A 47 -18.33 -8.28 -6.11
CA ASN A 47 -19.36 -8.19 -5.08
C ASN A 47 -18.83 -7.55 -3.79
N ASP A 48 -17.62 -7.90 -3.35
CA ASP A 48 -17.01 -7.30 -2.16
C ASP A 48 -16.80 -5.80 -2.35
N ILE A 49 -16.31 -5.37 -3.52
CA ILE A 49 -16.19 -3.96 -3.86
C ILE A 49 -17.54 -3.25 -3.87
N LEU A 50 -18.57 -3.88 -4.44
CA LEU A 50 -19.91 -3.30 -4.55
C LEU A 50 -20.59 -3.14 -3.19
N TYR A 51 -20.53 -4.17 -2.34
CA TYR A 51 -21.40 -4.28 -1.16
C TYR A 51 -20.71 -3.99 0.16
N ILE A 52 -19.37 -3.95 0.21
CA ILE A 52 -18.62 -3.66 1.43
C ILE A 52 -17.95 -2.30 1.30
N SER A 53 -18.38 -1.33 2.09
CA SER A 53 -17.92 0.07 1.99
C SER A 53 -16.41 0.24 2.11
N GLU A 54 -15.75 -0.58 2.91
CA GLU A 54 -14.33 -0.52 3.21
C GLU A 54 -13.45 -1.17 2.15
N ILE A 55 -14.01 -2.01 1.28
CA ILE A 55 -13.26 -2.66 0.22
C ILE A 55 -13.24 -1.77 -1.01
N ILE A 56 -12.04 -1.42 -1.44
CA ILE A 56 -11.79 -0.51 -2.58
C ILE A 56 -11.06 -1.19 -3.74
N GLY A 57 -10.66 -2.43 -3.57
CA GLY A 57 -9.86 -3.12 -4.58
C GLY A 57 -9.54 -4.56 -4.19
N CYS A 58 -8.56 -5.11 -4.87
CA CYS A 58 -8.16 -6.49 -4.73
C CYS A 58 -6.64 -6.60 -4.68
N LYS A 59 -6.10 -7.59 -3.97
CA LYS A 59 -4.67 -7.92 -4.00
C LYS A 59 -4.39 -9.18 -4.82
N LEU A 60 -3.36 -9.10 -5.66
CA LEU A 60 -2.83 -10.21 -6.44
C LEU A 60 -1.30 -10.23 -6.31
N ALA A 61 -0.65 -11.36 -6.62
CA ALA A 61 0.80 -11.45 -6.77
C ALA A 61 1.17 -11.85 -8.21
N ILE A 62 2.23 -11.25 -8.71
CA ILE A 62 2.90 -11.61 -9.97
C ILE A 62 4.41 -11.72 -9.75
N ALA A 63 5.12 -12.29 -10.70
CA ALA A 63 6.58 -12.40 -10.67
C ALA A 63 7.13 -13.05 -9.38
N ASP A 64 6.35 -13.90 -8.74
CA ASP A 64 6.70 -14.62 -7.50
C ASP A 64 6.47 -16.13 -7.71
N HIS A 65 7.46 -16.95 -7.34
CA HIS A 65 7.36 -18.40 -7.49
C HIS A 65 6.20 -19.04 -6.69
N ARG A 66 5.63 -18.30 -5.74
CA ARG A 66 4.48 -18.72 -4.93
C ARG A 66 3.15 -18.25 -5.49
N CYS A 67 3.14 -17.40 -6.52
CA CYS A 67 1.90 -16.88 -7.07
C CYS A 67 1.18 -17.87 -7.99
N SER A 68 -0.07 -17.58 -8.33
CA SER A 68 -0.87 -18.40 -9.24
C SER A 68 -0.45 -18.29 -10.71
N HIS A 69 0.57 -17.49 -11.01
CA HIS A 69 1.04 -17.17 -12.36
C HIS A 69 -0.12 -16.77 -13.30
N PRO A 70 -0.86 -15.70 -13.00
CA PRO A 70 -2.00 -15.29 -13.81
C PRO A 70 -1.55 -14.95 -15.22
N THR A 71 -2.27 -15.47 -16.20
CA THR A 71 -2.06 -15.11 -17.59
C THR A 71 -2.49 -13.68 -17.85
N ARG A 72 -2.01 -13.09 -18.95
CA ARG A 72 -2.44 -11.76 -19.41
C ARG A 72 -3.97 -11.63 -19.49
N ALA A 73 -4.65 -12.63 -20.02
CA ALA A 73 -6.10 -12.63 -20.16
C ALA A 73 -6.81 -12.63 -18.79
N GLU A 74 -6.29 -13.37 -17.81
CA GLU A 74 -6.81 -13.41 -16.45
C GLU A 74 -6.58 -12.07 -15.71
N LEU A 75 -5.42 -11.43 -15.90
CA LEU A 75 -5.16 -10.08 -15.37
C LEU A 75 -6.13 -9.05 -15.94
N ILE A 76 -6.32 -9.04 -17.26
CA ILE A 76 -7.28 -8.16 -17.93
C ILE A 76 -8.68 -8.40 -17.39
N ARG A 77 -9.11 -9.64 -17.26
CA ARG A 77 -10.44 -9.97 -16.73
C ARG A 77 -10.61 -9.46 -15.31
N LEU A 78 -9.66 -9.74 -14.43
CA LEU A 78 -9.72 -9.33 -13.03
C LEU A 78 -9.79 -7.80 -12.89
N VAL A 79 -8.89 -7.08 -13.55
CA VAL A 79 -8.87 -5.61 -13.45
C VAL A 79 -10.11 -4.98 -14.10
N SER A 80 -10.68 -5.60 -15.14
CA SER A 80 -11.93 -5.13 -15.76
C SER A 80 -13.11 -5.29 -14.81
N ASP A 81 -13.21 -6.41 -14.10
CA ASP A 81 -14.27 -6.64 -13.12
C ASP A 81 -14.14 -5.70 -11.90
N ILE A 82 -12.90 -5.46 -11.43
CA ILE A 82 -12.61 -4.45 -10.40
C ILE A 82 -13.06 -3.06 -10.86
N ARG A 83 -12.66 -2.67 -12.07
CA ARG A 83 -13.02 -1.37 -12.67
C ARG A 83 -14.53 -1.20 -12.78
N MET A 84 -15.23 -2.19 -13.28
CA MET A 84 -16.70 -2.13 -13.41
C MET A 84 -17.39 -2.00 -12.05
N ALA A 85 -16.96 -2.78 -11.06
CA ALA A 85 -17.48 -2.71 -9.70
C ALA A 85 -17.21 -1.34 -9.06
N SER A 86 -16.01 -0.77 -9.29
CA SER A 86 -15.63 0.54 -8.76
C SER A 86 -16.44 1.68 -9.40
N LEU A 87 -16.68 1.63 -10.70
CA LEU A 87 -17.50 2.62 -11.40
C LEU A 87 -18.93 2.66 -10.84
N VAL A 88 -19.51 1.49 -10.56
CA VAL A 88 -20.87 1.38 -9.99
C VAL A 88 -20.91 1.85 -8.54
N SER A 89 -19.88 1.55 -7.75
CA SER A 89 -19.84 1.87 -6.32
C SER A 89 -19.23 3.25 -5.99
N GLY A 90 -18.66 3.95 -6.98
CA GLY A 90 -17.95 5.22 -6.77
C GLY A 90 -16.65 5.07 -5.98
N LYS A 91 -15.94 3.94 -6.12
CA LYS A 91 -14.68 3.66 -5.42
C LYS A 91 -13.50 3.67 -6.39
N VAL A 92 -12.28 3.74 -5.86
CA VAL A 92 -11.05 3.81 -6.65
C VAL A 92 -10.82 2.59 -7.56
N GLY A 93 -11.19 1.39 -7.13
CA GLY A 93 -11.05 0.17 -7.93
C GLY A 93 -9.61 -0.22 -8.21
N GLU A 94 -8.84 -0.50 -7.15
CA GLU A 94 -7.41 -0.75 -7.23
C GLU A 94 -7.10 -2.25 -7.30
N LEU A 95 -6.26 -2.64 -8.25
CA LEU A 95 -5.55 -3.93 -8.23
C LEU A 95 -4.17 -3.70 -7.59
N HIS A 96 -4.05 -4.05 -6.31
CA HIS A 96 -2.80 -3.99 -5.56
C HIS A 96 -1.94 -5.21 -5.86
N VAL A 97 -0.81 -5.00 -6.51
CA VAL A 97 0.00 -6.09 -7.07
C VAL A 97 1.29 -6.27 -6.31
N HIS A 98 1.39 -7.37 -5.58
CA HIS A 98 2.67 -7.84 -5.03
C HIS A 98 3.59 -8.26 -6.19
N VAL A 99 4.76 -7.64 -6.28
CA VAL A 99 5.76 -7.95 -7.31
C VAL A 99 6.91 -8.72 -6.67
N GLY A 100 7.08 -9.96 -7.10
CA GLY A 100 8.16 -10.83 -6.64
C GLY A 100 9.49 -10.59 -7.36
N ALA A 101 10.39 -11.57 -7.25
CA ALA A 101 11.76 -11.47 -7.73
C ALA A 101 11.97 -12.01 -9.17
N SER A 102 10.96 -12.61 -9.80
CA SER A 102 11.09 -13.18 -11.14
C SER A 102 11.41 -12.10 -12.19
N PRO A 103 12.15 -12.43 -13.26
CA PRO A 103 12.67 -11.45 -14.22
C PRO A 103 11.61 -10.62 -14.94
N GLU A 104 10.40 -11.15 -15.08
CA GLU A 104 9.29 -10.46 -15.78
C GLU A 104 8.84 -9.16 -15.10
N GLY A 105 9.07 -9.03 -13.77
CA GLY A 105 8.75 -7.83 -13.02
C GLY A 105 7.33 -7.34 -13.20
N ILE A 106 7.17 -6.04 -13.51
CA ILE A 106 5.87 -5.40 -13.77
C ILE A 106 5.55 -5.27 -15.27
N GLU A 107 6.37 -5.82 -16.16
CA GLU A 107 6.13 -5.73 -17.60
C GLU A 107 4.73 -6.24 -18.00
N PRO A 108 4.15 -7.30 -17.41
CA PRO A 108 2.78 -7.71 -17.71
C PRO A 108 1.74 -6.60 -17.47
N LEU A 109 1.94 -5.75 -16.46
CA LEU A 109 1.04 -4.62 -16.16
C LEU A 109 1.24 -3.50 -17.18
N MET A 110 2.49 -3.16 -17.48
CA MET A 110 2.83 -2.11 -18.45
C MET A 110 2.33 -2.49 -19.86
N ASP A 111 2.45 -3.76 -20.24
CA ASP A 111 1.91 -4.26 -21.51
C ASP A 111 0.39 -4.08 -21.60
N ILE A 112 -0.35 -4.43 -20.55
CA ILE A 112 -1.80 -4.23 -20.52
C ILE A 112 -2.16 -2.76 -20.71
N VAL A 113 -1.49 -1.85 -20.00
CA VAL A 113 -1.73 -0.41 -20.11
C VAL A 113 -1.45 0.11 -21.52
N ARG A 114 -0.38 -0.37 -22.18
CA ARG A 114 -0.02 0.07 -23.54
C ARG A 114 -0.93 -0.48 -24.63
N THR A 115 -1.57 -1.61 -24.40
CA THR A 115 -2.25 -2.39 -25.44
C THR A 115 -3.77 -2.52 -25.22
N THR A 116 -4.31 -1.90 -24.18
CA THR A 116 -5.75 -1.88 -23.87
C THR A 116 -6.19 -0.49 -23.41
N ASP A 117 -7.49 -0.28 -23.28
CA ASP A 117 -8.09 0.95 -22.71
C ASP A 117 -8.21 0.93 -21.19
N ILE A 118 -7.52 0.01 -20.51
CA ILE A 118 -7.53 -0.09 -19.05
C ILE A 118 -6.61 1.03 -18.47
N PRO A 119 -7.17 1.95 -17.67
CA PRO A 119 -6.36 3.03 -17.10
C PRO A 119 -5.28 2.50 -16.15
N ILE A 120 -4.08 3.07 -16.22
CA ILE A 120 -2.96 2.73 -15.36
C ILE A 120 -3.27 2.94 -13.86
N SER A 121 -4.18 3.85 -13.53
CA SER A 121 -4.60 4.16 -12.17
C SER A 121 -5.20 2.96 -11.42
N HIS A 122 -5.69 1.94 -12.13
CA HIS A 122 -6.18 0.71 -11.52
C HIS A 122 -5.06 -0.24 -11.05
N PHE A 123 -3.81 0.00 -11.41
CA PHE A 123 -2.70 -0.86 -11.01
C PHE A 123 -1.84 -0.20 -9.95
N ARG A 124 -1.55 -0.93 -8.87
CA ARG A 124 -0.68 -0.52 -7.76
C ARG A 124 0.40 -1.56 -7.51
N PRO A 125 1.47 -1.60 -8.32
CA PRO A 125 2.59 -2.49 -8.05
C PRO A 125 3.33 -2.06 -6.78
N THR A 126 3.57 -3.01 -5.88
CA THR A 126 4.31 -2.82 -4.62
C THR A 126 5.56 -3.70 -4.56
N HIS A 127 6.43 -3.43 -3.59
CA HIS A 127 7.74 -4.07 -3.37
C HIS A 127 8.79 -3.70 -4.43
N LEU A 128 8.64 -2.55 -5.10
CA LEU A 128 9.53 -2.14 -6.18
C LEU A 128 10.91 -1.64 -5.72
N GLY A 129 11.25 -1.72 -4.43
CA GLY A 129 12.56 -1.30 -3.91
C GLY A 129 13.77 -2.08 -4.46
N ARG A 130 13.54 -3.17 -5.19
CA ARG A 130 14.58 -3.90 -5.94
C ARG A 130 14.49 -3.68 -7.47
N ARG A 131 13.55 -2.83 -7.91
CA ARG A 131 13.18 -2.60 -9.30
C ARG A 131 12.99 -1.11 -9.57
N LEU A 132 14.01 -0.31 -9.18
CA LEU A 132 13.92 1.14 -9.20
C LEU A 132 13.68 1.70 -10.61
N GLU A 133 14.28 1.06 -11.63
CA GLU A 133 14.06 1.45 -13.01
C GLU A 133 12.62 1.19 -13.45
N GLU A 134 12.04 0.03 -13.11
CA GLU A 134 10.64 -0.29 -13.40
C GLU A 134 9.69 0.68 -12.64
N ALA A 135 10.00 1.01 -11.37
CA ALA A 135 9.25 2.01 -10.61
C ALA A 135 9.28 3.39 -11.30
N SER A 136 10.46 3.82 -11.75
CA SER A 136 10.63 5.05 -12.51
C SER A 136 9.80 5.04 -13.80
N GLN A 137 9.94 4.01 -14.62
CA GLN A 137 9.19 3.85 -15.88
C GLN A 137 7.68 3.88 -15.64
N PHE A 138 7.19 3.17 -14.63
CA PHE A 138 5.78 3.11 -14.30
C PHE A 138 5.22 4.48 -13.88
N THR A 139 5.98 5.26 -13.11
CA THR A 139 5.58 6.62 -12.74
C THR A 139 5.56 7.56 -13.95
N HIS A 140 6.50 7.44 -14.87
CA HIS A 140 6.49 8.22 -16.13
C HIS A 140 5.32 7.85 -17.05
N MET A 141 4.76 6.66 -16.92
CA MET A 141 3.50 6.29 -17.58
C MET A 141 2.26 6.85 -16.86
N GLY A 142 2.40 7.50 -15.70
CA GLY A 142 1.33 8.07 -14.90
C GLY A 142 0.78 7.13 -13.81
N GLY A 143 1.42 6.00 -13.57
CA GLY A 143 1.03 5.04 -12.53
C GLY A 143 1.69 5.32 -11.18
N TYR A 144 1.03 4.93 -10.12
CA TYR A 144 1.64 5.00 -8.78
C TYR A 144 2.48 3.76 -8.50
N ALA A 145 3.74 3.95 -8.13
CA ALA A 145 4.66 2.90 -7.76
C ALA A 145 4.91 2.89 -6.24
N ASP A 146 4.82 1.72 -5.62
CA ASP A 146 4.92 1.58 -4.17
C ASP A 146 6.20 0.87 -3.74
N ILE A 147 6.84 1.44 -2.72
CA ILE A 147 8.06 0.92 -2.09
C ILE A 147 7.73 0.47 -0.67
N THR A 148 8.12 -0.75 -0.32
CA THR A 148 7.93 -1.24 1.05
C THR A 148 8.95 -0.63 2.00
N ALA A 149 8.48 -0.06 3.10
CA ALA A 149 9.32 0.51 4.16
C ALA A 149 10.11 -0.59 4.89
N LYS A 150 11.42 -0.59 4.70
CA LYS A 150 12.37 -1.49 5.36
C LYS A 150 13.74 -0.83 5.46
N ALA A 151 14.67 -1.46 6.17
CA ALA A 151 16.06 -0.99 6.25
C ALA A 151 16.66 -0.77 4.85
N GLY A 152 17.44 0.29 4.69
CA GLY A 152 18.11 0.68 3.46
C GLY A 152 17.26 1.45 2.45
N VAL A 153 15.94 1.60 2.66
CA VAL A 153 15.08 2.37 1.75
C VAL A 153 15.46 3.84 1.75
N SER A 154 15.75 4.41 2.90
CA SER A 154 16.16 5.81 3.04
C SER A 154 17.42 6.15 2.24
N GLU A 155 18.31 5.18 2.02
CA GLU A 155 19.58 5.37 1.32
C GLU A 155 19.40 5.55 -0.20
N PHE A 156 18.55 4.73 -0.84
CA PHE A 156 18.36 4.79 -2.28
C PHE A 156 17.21 5.70 -2.73
N PHE A 157 16.28 5.99 -1.85
CA PHE A 157 15.05 6.70 -2.21
C PHE A 157 15.31 8.12 -2.75
N PRO A 158 16.27 8.91 -2.25
CA PRO A 158 16.62 10.20 -2.85
C PRO A 158 16.98 10.09 -4.34
N GLY A 159 17.76 9.08 -4.73
CA GLY A 159 18.08 8.84 -6.14
C GLY A 159 16.85 8.43 -6.97
N LEU A 160 15.92 7.69 -6.37
CA LEU A 160 14.65 7.37 -7.05
C LEU A 160 13.79 8.62 -7.25
N MET A 161 13.78 9.56 -6.31
CA MET A 161 13.08 10.85 -6.47
C MET A 161 13.59 11.68 -7.65
N GLU A 162 14.85 11.52 -8.05
CA GLU A 162 15.44 12.22 -9.20
C GLU A 162 15.07 11.57 -10.54
N THR A 163 14.84 10.27 -10.54
CA THR A 163 14.62 9.48 -11.77
C THR A 163 13.16 9.13 -12.02
N ALA A 164 12.31 9.17 -11.02
CA ALA A 164 10.87 8.90 -11.12
C ALA A 164 10.07 10.21 -11.03
N VAL A 165 8.74 10.09 -11.12
CA VAL A 165 7.81 11.20 -10.82
C VAL A 165 7.46 11.15 -9.33
N PRO A 166 8.01 12.06 -8.49
CA PRO A 166 7.89 11.94 -7.02
C PRO A 166 6.45 11.91 -6.51
N GLU A 167 5.53 12.62 -7.17
CA GLU A 167 4.11 12.69 -6.80
C GLU A 167 3.39 11.34 -6.97
N LEU A 168 3.97 10.43 -7.75
CA LEU A 168 3.44 9.10 -8.03
C LEU A 168 4.19 7.98 -7.27
N LEU A 169 5.11 8.35 -6.39
CA LEU A 169 5.75 7.40 -5.48
C LEU A 169 4.99 7.32 -4.15
N THR A 170 4.84 6.11 -3.63
CA THR A 170 4.28 5.85 -2.30
C THR A 170 5.18 4.90 -1.52
N ILE A 171 5.08 4.97 -0.19
CA ILE A 171 5.75 4.03 0.71
C ILE A 171 4.67 3.36 1.56
N SER A 172 4.69 2.02 1.62
CA SER A 172 3.80 1.21 2.46
C SER A 172 4.59 0.40 3.47
N SER A 173 3.96 0.03 4.60
CA SER A 173 4.63 -0.73 5.67
C SER A 173 4.71 -2.23 5.41
N ASP A 174 3.83 -2.77 4.57
CA ASP A 174 3.56 -4.21 4.50
C ASP A 174 3.33 -4.82 5.90
N SER A 175 2.70 -4.04 6.79
CA SER A 175 2.50 -4.45 8.18
C SER A 175 1.56 -5.65 8.25
N ASN A 176 1.79 -6.51 9.25
CA ASN A 176 1.17 -7.83 9.39
C ASN A 176 1.48 -8.81 8.22
N GLY A 177 2.24 -8.39 7.22
CA GLY A 177 2.81 -9.28 6.21
C GLY A 177 3.90 -10.17 6.81
N SER A 178 3.99 -11.39 6.32
CA SER A 178 5.04 -12.31 6.74
C SER A 178 6.39 -11.88 6.13
N MET A 179 7.36 -11.64 7.02
CA MET A 179 8.72 -11.26 6.65
C MET A 179 9.64 -12.47 6.86
N PRO A 180 10.04 -13.22 5.82
CA PRO A 180 10.96 -14.33 5.98
C PRO A 180 12.31 -13.81 6.46
N LYS A 181 12.85 -14.45 7.51
CA LYS A 181 14.22 -14.28 7.97
C LYS A 181 15.08 -15.35 7.31
N TRP A 182 16.06 -14.90 6.55
CA TRP A 182 16.99 -15.77 5.83
C TRP A 182 18.25 -16.02 6.64
N ASP A 183 18.91 -17.13 6.39
CA ASP A 183 20.27 -17.39 6.88
C ASP A 183 21.26 -16.38 6.27
N GLU A 184 22.52 -16.42 6.75
CA GLU A 184 23.58 -15.50 6.29
C GLU A 184 23.85 -15.63 4.79
N LYS A 185 23.59 -16.78 4.19
CA LYS A 185 23.78 -17.05 2.76
C LYS A 185 22.55 -16.76 1.91
N HIS A 186 21.41 -16.40 2.53
CA HIS A 186 20.11 -16.21 1.88
C HIS A 186 19.60 -17.46 1.13
N GLU A 187 20.02 -18.67 1.57
CA GLU A 187 19.62 -19.94 0.96
C GLU A 187 18.41 -20.57 1.65
N HIS A 188 18.27 -20.38 2.98
CA HIS A 188 17.20 -21.01 3.76
C HIS A 188 16.47 -20.00 4.65
N ILE A 189 15.15 -20.18 4.78
CA ILE A 189 14.35 -19.42 5.73
C ILE A 189 14.57 -20.01 7.13
N VAL A 190 15.18 -19.24 8.00
CA VAL A 190 15.48 -19.64 9.39
C VAL A 190 14.44 -19.15 10.39
N GLY A 191 13.44 -18.37 9.93
CA GLY A 191 12.36 -17.87 10.78
C GLY A 191 11.42 -16.97 10.03
N MET A 192 10.35 -16.55 10.71
CA MET A 192 9.38 -15.58 10.20
C MET A 192 9.28 -14.39 11.14
N GLY A 193 9.29 -13.20 10.59
CA GLY A 193 8.95 -11.95 11.27
C GLY A 193 7.61 -11.42 10.77
N VAL A 194 7.19 -10.31 11.33
CA VAL A 194 5.99 -9.56 10.94
C VAL A 194 6.41 -8.13 10.60
N GLY A 195 5.85 -7.57 9.53
CA GLY A 195 6.09 -6.19 9.15
C GLY A 195 5.58 -5.22 10.22
N ASP A 196 6.40 -4.20 10.53
CA ASP A 196 6.10 -3.19 11.55
C ASP A 196 5.62 -1.89 10.89
N MET A 197 4.48 -1.37 11.34
CA MET A 197 3.93 -0.08 10.87
C MET A 197 4.86 1.10 11.18
N ALA A 198 5.63 1.03 12.26
CA ALA A 198 6.57 2.10 12.62
C ALA A 198 7.64 2.35 11.54
N ASN A 199 7.90 1.36 10.69
CA ASN A 199 8.85 1.51 9.58
C ASN A 199 8.46 2.63 8.61
N LEU A 200 7.19 2.97 8.45
CA LEU A 200 6.76 4.07 7.57
C LEU A 200 7.41 5.38 7.98
N TYR A 201 7.22 5.78 9.23
CA TYR A 201 7.79 7.03 9.70
C TYR A 201 9.31 6.95 9.86
N ARG A 202 9.84 5.77 10.23
CA ARG A 202 11.30 5.55 10.34
C ARG A 202 12.01 5.87 9.03
N VAL A 203 11.51 5.41 7.89
CA VAL A 203 12.10 5.72 6.57
C VAL A 203 12.10 7.23 6.31
N VAL A 204 10.99 7.92 6.58
CA VAL A 204 10.92 9.39 6.45
C VAL A 204 11.91 10.08 7.39
N TYR A 205 11.96 9.67 8.65
CA TYR A 205 12.91 10.18 9.64
C TYR A 205 14.37 10.03 9.19
N GLU A 206 14.72 8.84 8.68
CA GLU A 206 16.07 8.56 8.14
C GLU A 206 16.36 9.40 6.89
N MET A 207 15.41 9.56 5.97
CA MET A 207 15.57 10.44 4.80
C MET A 207 15.88 11.88 5.21
N VAL A 208 15.21 12.38 6.23
CA VAL A 208 15.44 13.76 6.72
C VAL A 208 16.77 13.88 7.46
N THR A 209 17.02 13.00 8.43
CA THR A 209 18.14 13.15 9.36
C THR A 209 19.47 12.61 8.83
N GLN A 210 19.44 11.63 7.94
CA GLN A 210 20.64 10.97 7.43
C GLN A 210 20.94 11.32 5.97
N GLN A 211 19.90 11.55 5.15
CA GLN A 211 20.06 11.84 3.72
C GLN A 211 19.86 13.33 3.39
N GLY A 212 19.46 14.16 4.36
CA GLY A 212 19.29 15.60 4.16
C GLY A 212 18.08 15.97 3.28
N VAL A 213 17.12 15.08 3.09
CA VAL A 213 15.88 15.39 2.36
C VAL A 213 15.00 16.29 3.22
N ALA A 214 14.51 17.40 2.65
CA ALA A 214 13.58 18.27 3.38
C ALA A 214 12.32 17.52 3.79
N LEU A 215 11.81 17.75 5.00
CA LEU A 215 10.67 17.02 5.57
C LEU A 215 9.43 17.11 4.67
N GLU A 216 9.15 18.29 4.14
CA GLU A 216 8.03 18.56 3.22
C GLU A 216 8.15 17.84 1.87
N LYS A 217 9.33 17.36 1.52
CA LYS A 217 9.56 16.52 0.34
C LYS A 217 9.46 15.02 0.67
N ALA A 218 9.76 14.63 1.91
CA ALA A 218 9.73 13.23 2.33
C ALA A 218 8.32 12.79 2.79
N LEU A 219 7.57 13.63 3.48
CA LEU A 219 6.23 13.31 4.00
C LEU A 219 5.20 12.93 2.93
N PRO A 220 5.16 13.52 1.74
CA PRO A 220 4.18 13.17 0.71
C PRO A 220 4.11 11.69 0.40
N PHE A 221 5.22 10.96 0.45
CA PHE A 221 5.27 9.53 0.12
C PHE A 221 4.46 8.64 1.06
N ILE A 222 4.17 9.10 2.28
CA ILE A 222 3.34 8.39 3.27
C ILE A 222 2.05 9.14 3.62
N THR A 223 1.80 10.29 3.00
CA THR A 223 0.63 11.14 3.28
C THR A 223 -0.14 11.52 2.02
N SER A 224 0.17 12.67 1.41
CA SER A 224 -0.61 13.23 0.30
C SER A 224 -0.59 12.37 -0.96
N ASN A 225 0.53 11.74 -1.31
CA ASN A 225 0.59 10.84 -2.46
C ASN A 225 -0.31 9.63 -2.25
N VAL A 226 -0.24 9.01 -1.06
CA VAL A 226 -1.12 7.91 -0.68
C VAL A 226 -2.58 8.32 -0.70
N ALA A 227 -2.90 9.50 -0.17
CA ALA A 227 -4.27 10.01 -0.15
C ALA A 227 -4.80 10.27 -1.58
N ARG A 228 -3.97 10.80 -2.49
CA ARG A 228 -4.34 10.96 -3.90
C ARG A 228 -4.52 9.63 -4.60
N ALA A 229 -3.58 8.71 -4.38
CA ALA A 229 -3.61 7.37 -4.93
C ALA A 229 -4.89 6.61 -4.56
N LEU A 230 -5.41 6.82 -3.35
CA LEU A 230 -6.61 6.16 -2.81
C LEU A 230 -7.88 7.03 -2.95
N GLU A 231 -7.82 8.15 -3.70
CA GLU A 231 -8.93 9.11 -3.88
C GLU A 231 -9.50 9.64 -2.55
N LEU A 232 -8.65 9.74 -1.53
CA LEU A 232 -8.99 10.29 -0.22
C LEU A 232 -8.61 11.78 -0.07
N TYR A 233 -7.82 12.31 -0.99
CA TYR A 233 -7.44 13.72 -1.00
C TYR A 233 -8.62 14.59 -1.50
N PRO A 234 -8.93 15.75 -0.90
CA PRO A 234 -8.24 16.42 0.20
C PRO A 234 -8.76 16.07 1.60
N ARG A 235 -9.71 15.13 1.73
CA ARG A 235 -10.22 14.71 3.04
C ARG A 235 -9.10 14.21 3.97
N LYS A 236 -8.05 13.58 3.39
CA LYS A 236 -6.83 13.13 4.07
C LYS A 236 -5.58 13.57 3.30
N GLY A 237 -4.43 13.53 3.97
CA GLY A 237 -3.13 13.83 3.37
C GLY A 237 -2.80 15.30 3.23
N CYS A 238 -3.60 16.19 3.80
CA CYS A 238 -3.31 17.63 3.90
C CYS A 238 -3.95 18.23 5.15
N ILE A 239 -3.52 19.42 5.49
CA ILE A 239 -4.12 20.28 6.53
C ILE A 239 -4.88 21.38 5.80
N ALA A 240 -6.20 21.20 5.70
CA ALA A 240 -7.09 22.17 5.04
C ALA A 240 -8.46 22.16 5.71
N GLU A 241 -9.24 23.22 5.50
CA GLU A 241 -10.63 23.28 5.96
C GLU A 241 -11.45 22.13 5.32
N GLY A 242 -12.17 21.36 6.15
CA GLY A 242 -12.95 20.22 5.71
C GLY A 242 -12.18 18.89 5.67
N SER A 243 -10.85 18.90 5.87
CA SER A 243 -10.08 17.66 6.03
C SER A 243 -10.29 17.03 7.40
N ASP A 244 -10.14 15.71 7.47
CA ASP A 244 -10.12 14.99 8.74
C ASP A 244 -8.92 15.50 9.58
N ALA A 245 -9.14 15.79 10.87
CA ALA A 245 -8.09 16.23 11.78
C ALA A 245 -7.22 15.05 12.23
N ASP A 246 -6.55 14.42 11.25
CA ASP A 246 -5.52 13.39 11.45
C ASP A 246 -4.16 14.09 11.44
N LEU A 247 -3.61 14.39 12.60
CA LEU A 247 -2.44 15.25 12.76
C LEU A 247 -1.35 14.51 13.55
N VAL A 248 -0.12 14.74 13.15
CA VAL A 248 1.07 14.31 13.89
C VAL A 248 1.92 15.54 14.18
N LEU A 249 2.19 15.78 15.46
CA LEU A 249 3.11 16.81 15.91
C LEU A 249 4.46 16.16 16.17
N LEU A 250 5.51 16.79 15.65
CA LEU A 250 6.89 16.35 15.83
C LEU A 250 7.60 17.31 16.76
N ASP A 251 8.55 16.80 17.55
CA ASP A 251 9.49 17.64 18.29
C ASP A 251 10.61 18.19 17.38
N GLU A 252 11.51 18.99 17.94
CA GLU A 252 12.65 19.59 17.21
C GLU A 252 13.61 18.54 16.62
N GLY A 253 13.62 17.34 17.16
CA GLY A 253 14.40 16.20 16.66
C GLY A 253 13.63 15.30 15.70
N TYR A 254 12.49 15.76 15.18
CA TYR A 254 11.62 15.01 14.29
C TYR A 254 11.04 13.73 14.91
N GLN A 255 11.00 13.60 16.25
CA GLN A 255 10.34 12.47 16.89
C GLN A 255 8.84 12.78 17.03
N ILE A 256 8.00 11.74 16.89
CA ILE A 256 6.57 11.87 17.11
C ILE A 256 6.31 12.19 18.57
N ASP A 257 5.67 13.33 18.82
CA ASP A 257 5.30 13.81 20.16
C ASP A 257 3.82 13.60 20.43
N THR A 258 2.95 14.07 19.56
CA THR A 258 1.51 14.02 19.72
C THR A 258 0.84 13.52 18.44
N VAL A 259 -0.16 12.66 18.59
CA VAL A 259 -0.94 12.10 17.47
C VAL A 259 -2.43 12.33 17.72
N LEU A 260 -3.10 12.91 16.71
CA LEU A 260 -4.54 13.04 16.67
C LEU A 260 -5.11 12.19 15.53
N ALA A 261 -6.23 11.54 15.79
CA ALA A 261 -7.02 10.85 14.77
C ALA A 261 -8.45 11.38 14.80
N LYS A 262 -8.88 12.00 13.71
CA LYS A 262 -10.17 12.72 13.60
C LYS A 262 -10.45 13.66 14.77
N GLY A 263 -9.42 14.41 15.18
CA GLY A 263 -9.49 15.37 16.28
C GLY A 263 -9.41 14.78 17.70
N ARG A 264 -9.34 13.45 17.82
CA ARG A 264 -9.13 12.79 19.14
C ARG A 264 -7.64 12.57 19.38
N ILE A 265 -7.15 12.97 20.54
CA ILE A 265 -5.77 12.74 20.95
C ILE A 265 -5.58 11.25 21.24
N MET A 266 -4.67 10.63 20.54
CA MET A 266 -4.32 9.22 20.64
C MET A 266 -3.02 9.00 21.40
N MET A 267 -2.08 9.93 21.22
CA MET A 267 -0.79 9.98 21.88
C MET A 267 -0.49 11.44 22.21
N GLN A 268 0.08 11.72 23.37
CA GLN A 268 0.51 13.04 23.80
C GLN A 268 1.77 12.93 24.67
N ASP A 269 2.69 13.87 24.50
CA ASP A 269 3.97 13.90 25.20
C ASP A 269 4.71 12.54 25.09
N LYS A 270 4.69 11.93 23.91
CA LYS A 270 5.25 10.60 23.60
C LYS A 270 4.61 9.44 24.37
N GLN A 271 3.45 9.66 25.01
CA GLN A 271 2.71 8.64 25.74
C GLN A 271 1.46 8.24 24.99
N VAL A 272 1.30 6.94 24.73
CA VAL A 272 0.11 6.37 24.10
C VAL A 272 -1.04 6.43 25.09
N LEU A 273 -2.11 7.18 24.76
CA LEU A 273 -3.29 7.34 25.59
C LEU A 273 -4.42 6.37 25.24
N VAL A 274 -4.47 5.94 23.98
CA VAL A 274 -5.48 5.00 23.50
C VAL A 274 -4.77 3.78 22.93
N LYS A 275 -5.03 2.64 23.56
CA LYS A 275 -4.47 1.34 23.14
C LYS A 275 -5.47 0.56 22.32
N GLY A 276 -4.96 -0.31 21.46
CA GLY A 276 -5.76 -1.31 20.76
C GLY A 276 -6.22 -2.44 21.69
N THR A 277 -7.10 -3.29 21.18
CA THR A 277 -7.70 -4.38 21.97
C THR A 277 -6.66 -5.38 22.50
N PHE A 278 -5.52 -5.49 21.85
CA PHE A 278 -4.47 -6.47 22.16
C PHE A 278 -3.12 -5.83 22.57
N GLU A 279 -3.12 -4.56 22.99
CA GLU A 279 -1.94 -3.81 23.43
C GLU A 279 -1.90 -3.55 24.92
#